data_3c4f34d7c5a7ce7d734e08c2fdd0347f
#
_entry.id   3c4f34d7c5a7ce7d734e08c2fdd0347f
#
_cell.length_a   1.000
_cell.length_b   1.000
_cell.length_c   1.000
_cell.angle_alpha   90.00
_cell.angle_beta   90.00
_cell.angle_gamma   90.00
#
_symmetry.space_group_name_H-M   'P 1'
#
loop_
_entity.id
_entity.type
_entity.pdbx_description
1 polymer ?
#
loop_
_entity_poly.entity_id
_entity_poly.type
_entity_poly.pdbx_seq_one_letter_code
_entity_poly.pdbx_strand_id
1 'polypeptide(L)' 'MGEAAARTWLESTNAYLDGARPLDVLQRSGPAPVLEALDAQAWGGAA' A
#
# COMPACT_ATOMS: atom_id res chain seq x y z
N MET A 1 -2.26 4.31 15.36
CA MET A 1 -1.29 4.44 14.28
C MET A 1 -1.21 5.87 13.80
N GLY A 2 -0.03 6.37 13.63
CA GLY A 2 0.15 7.77 13.33
C GLY A 2 0.13 8.09 11.84
N GLU A 3 -0.04 9.36 11.56
CA GLU A 3 -0.01 9.90 10.21
C GLU A 3 1.34 9.61 9.53
N ALA A 4 2.42 9.66 10.29
CA ALA A 4 3.75 9.40 9.75
C ALA A 4 3.90 7.95 9.26
N ALA A 5 3.30 7.00 9.98
CA ALA A 5 3.36 5.61 9.57
C ALA A 5 2.60 5.38 8.26
N ALA A 6 1.45 6.02 8.10
CA ALA A 6 0.67 5.92 6.88
C ALA A 6 1.42 6.53 5.71
N ARG A 7 2.05 7.67 5.92
CA ARG A 7 2.83 8.33 4.88
C ARG A 7 4.00 7.45 4.45
N THR A 8 4.72 6.88 5.41
CA THR A 8 5.84 6.00 5.13
C THR A 8 5.39 4.81 4.28
N TRP A 9 4.26 4.21 4.63
CA TRP A 9 3.73 3.09 3.87
C TRP A 9 3.40 3.48 2.44
N LEU A 10 2.78 4.64 2.26
CA LEU A 10 2.39 5.13 0.93
C LEU A 10 3.59 5.42 0.04
N GLU A 11 4.71 5.84 0.64
CA GLU A 11 5.90 6.22 -0.11
C GLU A 11 6.88 5.07 -0.32
N SER A 12 6.69 3.96 0.37
CA SER A 12 7.58 2.81 0.27
C SER A 12 7.12 1.86 -0.84
N THR A 13 8.08 1.23 -1.51
CA THR A 13 7.72 0.22 -2.52
C THR A 13 7.02 -0.95 -1.85
N ASN A 14 6.10 -1.57 -2.59
CA ASN A 14 5.27 -2.63 -2.06
C ASN A 14 5.31 -3.83 -3.00
N ALA A 15 5.70 -4.99 -2.47
CA ALA A 15 5.81 -6.19 -3.30
C ALA A 15 4.47 -6.63 -3.88
N TYR A 16 3.40 -6.41 -3.15
CA TYR A 16 2.06 -6.74 -3.64
C TYR A 16 1.69 -5.92 -4.88
N LEU A 17 2.22 -4.70 -4.95
CA LEU A 17 1.97 -3.79 -6.06
C LEU A 17 3.08 -3.87 -7.12
N ASP A 18 3.77 -5.00 -7.16
CA ASP A 18 4.81 -5.28 -8.15
C ASP A 18 5.96 -4.29 -8.04
N GLY A 19 6.31 -3.92 -6.82
CA GLY A 19 7.40 -3.01 -6.55
C GLY A 19 7.07 -1.54 -6.69
N ALA A 20 5.80 -1.22 -6.95
CA ALA A 20 5.36 0.17 -7.04
C ALA A 20 5.04 0.72 -5.66
N ARG A 21 5.13 2.03 -5.53
CA ARG A 21 4.71 2.69 -4.30
C ARG A 21 3.18 2.85 -4.31
N PRO A 22 2.52 2.60 -3.18
CA PRO A 22 1.07 2.80 -3.13
C PRO A 22 0.63 4.18 -3.59
N LEU A 23 1.42 5.20 -3.27
CA LEU A 23 1.11 6.56 -3.69
C LEU A 23 1.05 6.68 -5.21
N ASP A 24 2.00 6.08 -5.90
CA ASP A 24 2.03 6.12 -7.37
C ASP A 24 0.85 5.36 -7.96
N VAL A 25 0.53 4.21 -7.39
CA VAL A 25 -0.60 3.41 -7.85
C VAL A 25 -1.90 4.15 -7.63
N LEU A 26 -2.02 4.84 -6.50
CA LEU A 26 -3.20 5.63 -6.20
C LEU A 26 -3.43 6.70 -7.26
N GLN A 27 -2.37 7.39 -7.66
CA GLN A 27 -2.46 8.44 -8.67
C GLN A 27 -2.72 7.91 -10.07
N ARG A 28 -2.21 6.72 -10.36
CA ARG A 28 -2.31 6.16 -11.70
C ARG A 28 -3.59 5.35 -11.90
N SER A 29 -3.94 4.54 -10.92
CA SER A 29 -5.02 3.56 -11.06
C SER A 29 -6.17 3.76 -10.11
N GLY A 30 -6.06 4.71 -9.18
CA GLY A 30 -7.10 4.94 -8.20
C GLY A 30 -6.92 4.10 -6.94
N PRO A 31 -7.88 4.17 -6.01
CA PRO A 31 -7.73 3.56 -4.68
C PRO A 31 -7.88 2.04 -4.64
N ALA A 32 -8.54 1.43 -5.61
CA ALA A 32 -8.87 0.00 -5.53
C ALA A 32 -7.64 -0.90 -5.34
N PRO A 33 -6.60 -0.80 -6.19
CA PRO A 33 -5.43 -1.66 -5.98
C PRO A 33 -4.68 -1.36 -4.68
N VAL A 34 -4.71 -0.10 -4.25
CA VAL A 34 -4.06 0.29 -2.99
C VAL A 34 -4.79 -0.34 -1.81
N LEU A 35 -6.11 -0.32 -1.83
CA LEU A 35 -6.91 -0.93 -0.78
C LEU A 35 -6.73 -2.44 -0.76
N GLU A 36 -6.59 -3.07 -1.92
CA GLU A 36 -6.31 -4.50 -1.99
C GLU A 36 -4.96 -4.83 -1.38
N ALA A 37 -3.96 -4.03 -1.66
CA ALA A 37 -2.63 -4.24 -1.09
C ALA A 37 -2.65 -4.09 0.42
N LEU A 38 -3.35 -3.08 0.90
CA LEU A 38 -3.47 -2.84 2.33
C LEU A 38 -4.19 -3.99 3.02
N ASP A 39 -5.25 -4.48 2.40
CA ASP A 39 -6.02 -5.61 2.93
C ASP A 39 -5.18 -6.89 2.96
N ALA A 40 -4.43 -7.13 1.89
CA ALA A 40 -3.54 -8.29 1.83
C ALA A 40 -2.47 -8.22 2.91
N GLN A 41 -1.95 -7.04 3.18
CA GLN A 41 -0.95 -6.85 4.22
C GLN A 41 -1.54 -7.08 5.61
N ALA A 42 -2.78 -6.65 5.81
CA ALA A 42 -3.46 -6.84 7.09
C ALA A 42 -3.72 -8.32 7.39
N TRP A 43 -4.04 -9.10 6.36
CA TRP A 43 -4.36 -10.51 6.53
C TRP A 43 -3.16 -11.42 6.31
N GLY A 44 -2.48 -11.24 5.19
CA GLY A 44 -1.38 -12.10 4.81
C GLY A 44 -0.12 -11.88 5.63
N GLY A 45 0.14 -10.63 5.97
CA GLY A 45 1.30 -10.29 6.77
C GLY A 45 1.26 -10.82 8.18
N ALA A 46 0.06 -11.09 8.68
CA ALA A 46 -0.12 -11.62 10.02
C ALA A 46 0.17 -13.12 10.13
N ALA A 47 0.18 -13.79 9.03
CA ALA A 47 0.41 -15.23 9.01
C ALA A 47 1.90 -15.62 9.18
#